data_ba12ef9e369aac7eb24b65535f635fe2
#
_entry.id   ba12ef9e369aac7eb24b65535f635fe2
#
_cell.length_a   1.000
_cell.length_b   1.000
_cell.length_c   1.000
_cell.angle_alpha   90.00
_cell.angle_beta   90.00
_cell.angle_gamma   90.00
#
_symmetry.space_group_name_H-M   'P 1'
#
loop_
_entity.id
_entity.type
_entity.pdbx_description
1 polymer ?
#
loop_
_entity_poly.entity_id
_entity_poly.type
_entity_poly.pdbx_seq_one_letter_code
_entity_poly.pdbx_strand_id
1 'polypeptide(L)'
;MFELQGVSKRFGTTQALQPLELRLPSGRTTVLLGPSGCGKSTLLRLMNGLIRPDTGRVLFEGQPLPPEEAAMLSVRQRMGYALQGGGLFPHLTAGQNVELMARYLRWPSERIRARLEALVELTRFPGEALGRFPAQLSGGQRQRVGLMRALMLEPRVLLLDEPLGALDTLVRSELQVDLRAIFERLGMTVVLVTHDLSEAAFLGHCVVLLREGRVVQQGTLAELEASPADPFVTRFIQAQRRVLERGA
;
A
#
# COMPACT_ATOMS: atom_id res chain seq x y z
N MET A 1 6.86 1.47 -13.54
CA MET A 1 6.80 2.40 -12.40
C MET A 1 7.91 2.11 -11.39
N PHE A 2 7.95 0.92 -10.77
CA PHE A 2 9.08 0.45 -9.97
C PHE A 2 9.84 -0.67 -10.67
N GLU A 3 11.18 -0.66 -10.52
CA GLU A 3 12.04 -1.79 -10.84
C GLU A 3 12.97 -2.03 -9.65
N LEU A 4 13.04 -3.27 -9.22
CA LEU A 4 14.00 -3.74 -8.21
C LEU A 4 14.98 -4.66 -8.92
N GLN A 5 16.27 -4.35 -8.85
CA GLN A 5 17.33 -5.03 -9.59
C GLN A 5 18.34 -5.62 -8.60
N GLY A 6 18.32 -6.93 -8.41
CA GLY A 6 19.18 -7.66 -7.49
C GLY A 6 19.03 -7.25 -6.02
N VAL A 7 17.83 -6.78 -5.64
CA VAL A 7 17.58 -6.19 -4.33
C VAL A 7 17.54 -7.26 -3.26
N SER A 8 18.36 -7.11 -2.22
CA SER A 8 18.29 -7.94 -1.00
C SER A 8 18.23 -7.08 0.26
N LYS A 9 17.75 -7.70 1.36
CA LYS A 9 17.70 -7.06 2.67
C LYS A 9 17.82 -8.06 3.82
N ARG A 10 18.71 -7.74 4.75
CA ARG A 10 18.92 -8.49 6.00
C ARG A 10 18.73 -7.57 7.21
N PHE A 11 18.20 -8.10 8.28
CA PHE A 11 18.12 -7.46 9.58
C PHE A 11 18.79 -8.37 10.61
N GLY A 12 19.97 -7.96 11.08
CA GLY A 12 20.81 -8.81 11.93
C GLY A 12 21.13 -10.14 11.22
N THR A 13 20.72 -11.26 11.81
CA THR A 13 20.88 -12.60 11.23
C THR A 13 19.76 -13.02 10.27
N THR A 14 18.64 -12.27 10.23
CA THR A 14 17.45 -12.65 9.46
C THR A 14 17.52 -12.08 8.06
N GLN A 15 17.50 -12.95 7.04
CA GLN A 15 17.36 -12.57 5.64
C GLN A 15 15.89 -12.28 5.32
N ALA A 16 15.51 -11.02 5.28
CA ALA A 16 14.13 -10.59 5.02
C ALA A 16 13.77 -10.66 3.53
N LEU A 17 14.73 -10.34 2.65
CA LEU A 17 14.59 -10.49 1.20
C LEU A 17 15.87 -11.09 0.63
N GLN A 18 15.74 -12.18 -0.11
CA GLN A 18 16.79 -12.73 -0.97
C GLN A 18 17.01 -11.79 -2.17
N PRO A 19 18.16 -11.86 -2.86
CA PRO A 19 18.33 -11.11 -4.09
C PRO A 19 17.18 -11.40 -5.06
N LEU A 20 16.44 -10.35 -5.45
CA LEU A 20 15.26 -10.49 -6.30
C LEU A 20 15.22 -9.43 -7.40
N GLU A 21 14.58 -9.82 -8.50
CA GLU A 21 14.20 -8.97 -9.62
C GLU A 21 12.68 -8.79 -9.59
N LEU A 22 12.20 -7.56 -9.70
CA LEU A 22 10.78 -7.29 -9.73
C LEU A 22 10.49 -6.03 -10.55
N ARG A 23 9.51 -6.11 -11.45
CA ARG A 23 9.01 -4.97 -12.20
C ARG A 23 7.53 -4.78 -11.94
N LEU A 24 7.14 -3.56 -11.55
CA LEU A 24 5.76 -3.19 -11.30
C LEU A 24 5.32 -2.16 -12.36
N PRO A 25 4.28 -2.49 -13.16
CA PRO A 25 3.81 -1.61 -14.24
C PRO A 25 3.16 -0.35 -13.70
N SER A 26 3.11 0.70 -14.52
CA SER A 26 2.37 1.93 -14.24
C SER A 26 0.86 1.75 -14.47
N GLY A 27 0.04 2.54 -13.77
CA GLY A 27 -1.41 2.61 -13.99
C GLY A 27 -2.18 1.35 -13.62
N ARG A 28 -1.59 0.45 -12.83
CA ARG A 28 -2.21 -0.81 -12.40
C ARG A 28 -2.04 -1.03 -10.90
N THR A 29 -2.97 -1.78 -10.34
CA THR A 29 -2.85 -2.27 -8.96
C THR A 29 -2.06 -3.57 -8.95
N THR A 30 -0.90 -3.57 -8.29
CA THR A 30 -0.13 -4.78 -7.98
C THR A 30 -0.31 -5.14 -6.52
N VAL A 31 -0.69 -6.38 -6.25
CA VAL A 31 -0.85 -6.91 -4.91
C VAL A 31 0.35 -7.76 -4.52
N LEU A 32 1.03 -7.40 -3.45
CA LEU A 32 2.05 -8.22 -2.80
C LEU A 32 1.37 -9.17 -1.83
N LEU A 33 1.33 -10.45 -2.17
CA LEU A 33 0.62 -11.50 -1.44
C LEU A 33 1.62 -12.50 -0.84
N GLY A 34 1.26 -13.14 0.25
CA GLY A 34 2.08 -14.21 0.85
C GLY A 34 1.94 -14.28 2.38
N PRO A 35 2.51 -15.31 3.00
CA PRO A 35 2.44 -15.52 4.46
C PRO A 35 3.01 -14.34 5.25
N SER A 36 2.64 -14.26 6.54
CA SER A 36 3.27 -13.30 7.46
C SER A 36 4.79 -13.54 7.53
N GLY A 37 5.56 -12.45 7.58
CA GLY A 37 7.02 -12.52 7.64
C GLY A 37 7.74 -12.83 6.33
N CYS A 38 7.04 -13.02 5.18
CA CYS A 38 7.70 -13.34 3.91
C CYS A 38 8.41 -12.16 3.21
N GLY A 39 8.38 -10.94 3.78
CA GLY A 39 9.10 -9.78 3.26
C GLY A 39 8.27 -8.69 2.58
N LYS A 40 6.92 -8.78 2.51
CA LYS A 40 6.03 -7.82 1.82
C LYS A 40 6.22 -6.36 2.30
N SER A 41 6.09 -6.12 3.60
CA SER A 41 6.27 -4.77 4.16
C SER A 41 7.72 -4.29 4.05
N THR A 42 8.71 -5.20 4.07
CA THR A 42 10.11 -4.85 3.79
C THR A 42 10.27 -4.35 2.37
N LEU A 43 9.65 -5.05 1.40
CA LEU A 43 9.65 -4.67 0.00
C LEU A 43 9.02 -3.28 -0.20
N LEU A 44 7.87 -3.04 0.43
CA LEU A 44 7.17 -1.76 0.37
C LEU A 44 8.02 -0.61 0.95
N ARG A 45 8.71 -0.86 2.08
CA ARG A 45 9.61 0.13 2.71
C ARG A 45 10.85 0.42 1.88
N LEU A 46 11.37 -0.55 1.13
CA LEU A 46 12.44 -0.34 0.15
C LEU A 46 11.97 0.54 -1.01
N MET A 47 10.76 0.29 -1.54
CA MET A 47 10.16 1.12 -2.60
C MET A 47 9.95 2.57 -2.15
N ASN A 48 9.54 2.79 -0.90
CA ASN A 48 9.37 4.14 -0.35
C ASN A 48 10.69 4.77 0.14
N GLY A 49 11.82 4.05 0.02
CA GLY A 49 13.12 4.52 0.48
C GLY A 49 13.22 4.74 1.99
N LEU A 50 12.31 4.16 2.80
CA LEU A 50 12.37 4.20 4.27
C LEU A 50 13.51 3.34 4.81
N ILE A 51 13.89 2.32 4.07
CA ILE A 51 15.06 1.50 4.32
C ILE A 51 15.84 1.35 3.01
N ARG A 52 17.15 1.08 3.12
CA ARG A 52 18.01 0.83 1.96
C ARG A 52 18.23 -0.66 1.75
N PRO A 53 18.34 -1.11 0.49
CA PRO A 53 18.76 -2.46 0.20
C PRO A 53 20.23 -2.68 0.62
N ASP A 54 20.60 -3.92 0.92
CA ASP A 54 21.99 -4.28 1.21
C ASP A 54 22.74 -4.58 -0.09
N THR A 55 22.03 -5.10 -1.11
CA THR A 55 22.55 -5.25 -2.49
C THR A 55 21.51 -4.79 -3.49
N GLY A 56 21.93 -4.54 -4.70
CA GLY A 56 21.05 -4.12 -5.78
C GLY A 56 20.59 -2.67 -5.67
N ARG A 57 19.55 -2.34 -6.43
CA ARG A 57 18.98 -0.99 -6.45
C ARG A 57 17.49 -1.00 -6.73
N VAL A 58 16.79 0.00 -6.19
CA VAL A 58 15.38 0.28 -6.48
C VAL A 58 15.31 1.47 -7.41
N LEU A 59 14.59 1.33 -8.52
CA LEU A 59 14.32 2.42 -9.44
C LEU A 59 12.84 2.82 -9.32
N PHE A 60 12.60 4.11 -9.32
CA PHE A 60 11.28 4.72 -9.42
C PHE A 60 11.23 5.60 -10.67
N GLU A 61 10.28 5.31 -11.57
CA GLU A 61 10.17 5.99 -12.89
C GLU A 61 11.49 5.97 -13.69
N GLY A 62 12.20 4.83 -13.64
CA GLY A 62 13.46 4.63 -14.36
C GLY A 62 14.69 5.25 -13.70
N GLN A 63 14.53 5.98 -12.59
CA GLN A 63 15.64 6.60 -11.86
C GLN A 63 15.92 5.85 -10.56
N PRO A 64 17.18 5.57 -10.21
CA PRO A 64 17.52 5.01 -8.92
C PRO A 64 17.05 5.94 -7.79
N LEU A 65 16.57 5.35 -6.69
CA LEU A 65 16.25 6.13 -5.50
C LEU A 65 17.53 6.80 -4.98
N PRO A 66 17.49 8.11 -4.73
CA PRO A 66 18.68 8.85 -4.30
C PRO A 66 19.13 8.40 -2.89
N PRO A 67 20.45 8.37 -2.65
CA PRO A 67 20.99 8.03 -1.35
C PRO A 67 20.86 9.18 -0.32
N GLU A 68 20.78 10.42 -0.77
CA GLU A 68 20.65 11.60 0.10
C GLU A 68 19.21 11.80 0.54
N GLU A 69 19.00 11.99 1.84
CA GLU A 69 17.65 12.14 2.43
C GLU A 69 16.90 13.36 1.89
N ALA A 70 17.61 14.48 1.64
CA ALA A 70 17.01 15.69 1.08
C ALA A 70 16.44 15.44 -0.33
N ALA A 71 17.17 14.72 -1.18
CA ALA A 71 16.72 14.33 -2.51
C ALA A 71 15.57 13.29 -2.43
N MET A 72 15.66 12.35 -1.46
CA MET A 72 14.63 11.34 -1.22
C MET A 72 13.29 11.95 -0.80
N LEU A 73 13.30 13.07 -0.06
CA LEU A 73 12.07 13.78 0.31
C LEU A 73 11.27 14.20 -0.93
N SER A 74 11.91 14.74 -1.95
CA SER A 74 11.26 15.13 -3.21
C SER A 74 10.66 13.92 -3.95
N VAL A 75 11.31 12.76 -3.87
CA VAL A 75 10.79 11.51 -4.44
C VAL A 75 9.57 11.03 -3.65
N ARG A 76 9.63 11.05 -2.30
CA ARG A 76 8.51 10.64 -1.43
C ARG A 76 7.27 11.52 -1.59
N GLN A 77 7.40 12.80 -1.94
CA GLN A 77 6.24 13.65 -2.25
C GLN A 77 5.41 13.15 -3.43
N ARG A 78 6.01 12.34 -4.31
CA ARG A 78 5.33 11.69 -5.43
C ARG A 78 4.79 10.31 -5.10
N MET A 79 4.95 9.86 -3.84
CA MET A 79 4.51 8.56 -3.34
C MET A 79 3.54 8.77 -2.18
N GLY A 80 2.31 8.28 -2.29
CA GLY A 80 1.40 8.18 -1.17
C GLY A 80 1.72 6.91 -0.38
N TYR A 81 1.83 6.99 0.93
CA TYR A 81 2.07 5.83 1.78
C TYR A 81 1.07 5.77 2.92
N ALA A 82 0.27 4.71 2.95
CA ALA A 82 -0.66 4.43 4.05
C ALA A 82 -0.19 3.20 4.83
N LEU A 83 0.03 3.40 6.11
CA LEU A 83 0.47 2.39 7.06
C LEU A 83 -0.71 1.55 7.56
N GLN A 84 -0.43 0.33 7.96
CA GLN A 84 -1.38 -0.52 8.70
C GLN A 84 -1.94 0.25 9.92
N GLY A 85 -3.27 0.18 10.12
CA GLY A 85 -3.93 0.92 11.19
C GLY A 85 -4.00 2.44 11.01
N GLY A 86 -3.67 2.95 9.80
CA GLY A 86 -3.71 4.38 9.46
C GLY A 86 -2.48 5.16 9.92
N GLY A 87 -1.76 4.75 10.94
CA GLY A 87 -0.56 5.43 11.47
C GLY A 87 -0.78 6.92 11.74
N LEU A 88 -1.94 7.29 12.29
CA LEU A 88 -2.31 8.68 12.54
C LEU A 88 -1.60 9.24 13.77
N PHE A 89 -1.28 10.53 13.73
CA PHE A 89 -0.76 11.26 14.89
C PHE A 89 -1.89 11.47 15.91
N PRO A 90 -1.80 10.92 17.12
CA PRO A 90 -2.92 10.90 18.06
C PRO A 90 -3.28 12.29 18.61
N HIS A 91 -2.35 13.23 18.58
CA HIS A 91 -2.51 14.62 19.05
C HIS A 91 -2.99 15.58 17.95
N LEU A 92 -3.21 15.10 16.74
CA LEU A 92 -3.76 15.88 15.63
C LEU A 92 -5.18 15.36 15.31
N THR A 93 -6.06 16.29 14.93
CA THR A 93 -7.39 15.91 14.43
C THR A 93 -7.30 15.17 13.09
N ALA A 94 -8.40 14.61 12.62
CA ALA A 94 -8.48 13.96 11.30
C ALA A 94 -8.03 14.91 10.18
N GLY A 95 -8.59 16.10 10.13
CA GLY A 95 -8.22 17.13 9.15
C GLY A 95 -6.75 17.51 9.24
N GLN A 96 -6.24 17.76 10.45
CA GLN A 96 -4.82 18.09 10.66
C GLN A 96 -3.88 16.96 10.24
N ASN A 97 -4.25 15.70 10.46
CA ASN A 97 -3.49 14.55 9.96
C ASN A 97 -3.39 14.54 8.43
N VAL A 98 -4.49 14.83 7.73
CA VAL A 98 -4.50 14.89 6.26
C VAL A 98 -3.66 16.04 5.73
N GLU A 99 -3.80 17.22 6.31
CA GLU A 99 -3.15 18.45 5.84
C GLU A 99 -1.67 18.56 6.17
N LEU A 100 -1.15 17.72 7.09
CA LEU A 100 0.16 17.86 7.71
C LEU A 100 1.29 18.14 6.73
N MET A 101 1.41 17.29 5.70
CA MET A 101 2.50 17.45 4.71
C MET A 101 2.31 18.64 3.78
N ALA A 102 1.08 18.96 3.41
CA ALA A 102 0.80 20.14 2.59
C ALA A 102 1.14 21.43 3.35
N ARG A 103 0.82 21.47 4.65
CA ARG A 103 1.22 22.59 5.54
C ARG A 103 2.74 22.68 5.72
N TYR A 104 3.41 21.55 5.94
CA TYR A 104 4.87 21.49 6.03
C TYR A 104 5.54 22.03 4.76
N LEU A 105 4.99 21.71 3.59
CA LEU A 105 5.44 22.18 2.28
C LEU A 105 4.95 23.59 1.94
N ARG A 106 4.28 24.27 2.89
CA ARG A 106 3.79 25.64 2.76
C ARG A 106 2.85 25.86 1.58
N TRP A 107 1.98 24.89 1.31
CA TRP A 107 0.92 25.09 0.31
C TRP A 107 -0.01 26.24 0.73
N PRO A 108 -0.56 27.01 -0.21
CA PRO A 108 -1.58 28.02 0.09
C PRO A 108 -2.78 27.40 0.80
N SER A 109 -3.32 28.07 1.82
CA SER A 109 -4.43 27.57 2.63
C SER A 109 -5.67 27.25 1.80
N GLU A 110 -5.93 28.02 0.76
CA GLU A 110 -7.05 27.76 -0.19
C GLU A 110 -6.86 26.45 -0.94
N ARG A 111 -5.64 26.15 -1.41
CA ARG A 111 -5.32 24.90 -2.08
C ARG A 111 -5.48 23.72 -1.11
N ILE A 112 -5.02 23.86 0.13
CA ILE A 112 -5.16 22.81 1.15
C ILE A 112 -6.64 22.51 1.39
N ARG A 113 -7.46 23.57 1.58
CA ARG A 113 -8.90 23.42 1.83
C ARG A 113 -9.61 22.74 0.65
N ALA A 114 -9.44 23.25 -0.55
CA ALA A 114 -10.05 22.68 -1.75
C ALA A 114 -9.65 21.19 -1.95
N ARG A 115 -8.37 20.87 -1.69
CA ARG A 115 -7.88 19.49 -1.78
C ARG A 115 -8.48 18.60 -0.69
N LEU A 116 -8.60 19.08 0.54
CA LEU A 116 -9.22 18.36 1.64
C LEU A 116 -10.69 18.06 1.34
N GLU A 117 -11.46 19.04 0.85
CA GLU A 117 -12.85 18.86 0.45
C GLU A 117 -13.00 17.79 -0.64
N ALA A 118 -12.15 17.83 -1.67
CA ALA A 118 -12.14 16.82 -2.73
C ALA A 118 -11.79 15.41 -2.20
N LEU A 119 -10.88 15.31 -1.22
CA LEU A 119 -10.53 14.02 -0.61
C LEU A 119 -11.64 13.48 0.30
N VAL A 120 -12.34 14.34 1.03
CA VAL A 120 -13.51 13.99 1.84
C VAL A 120 -14.59 13.38 0.95
N GLU A 121 -14.90 14.02 -0.17
CA GLU A 121 -15.85 13.50 -1.15
C GLU A 121 -15.38 12.17 -1.75
N LEU A 122 -14.13 12.12 -2.22
CA LEU A 122 -13.53 10.93 -2.87
C LEU A 122 -13.56 9.71 -1.96
N THR A 123 -13.27 9.88 -0.67
CA THR A 123 -13.19 8.78 0.31
C THR A 123 -14.49 8.56 1.06
N ARG A 124 -15.56 9.32 0.77
CA ARG A 124 -16.82 9.31 1.51
C ARG A 124 -16.63 9.44 3.01
N PHE A 125 -15.65 10.27 3.41
CA PHE A 125 -15.42 10.53 4.83
C PHE A 125 -16.46 11.53 5.37
N PRO A 126 -17.05 11.30 6.56
CA PRO A 126 -17.99 12.26 7.12
C PRO A 126 -17.29 13.56 7.51
N GLY A 127 -17.60 14.66 6.79
CA GLY A 127 -16.94 15.95 6.93
C GLY A 127 -16.96 16.50 8.36
N GLU A 128 -18.05 16.27 9.11
CA GLU A 128 -18.19 16.63 10.51
C GLU A 128 -17.19 15.93 11.44
N ALA A 129 -16.59 14.82 11.01
CA ALA A 129 -15.58 14.09 11.77
C ALA A 129 -14.15 14.62 11.56
N LEU A 130 -13.93 15.61 10.68
CA LEU A 130 -12.59 16.21 10.47
C LEU A 130 -12.01 16.85 11.73
N GLY A 131 -12.85 17.34 12.63
CA GLY A 131 -12.44 17.90 13.92
C GLY A 131 -12.14 16.87 15.01
N ARG A 132 -12.41 15.58 14.78
CA ARG A 132 -12.21 14.52 15.78
C ARG A 132 -10.76 14.05 15.81
N PHE A 133 -10.31 13.64 17.00
CA PHE A 133 -9.01 12.98 17.18
C PHE A 133 -9.10 11.48 16.81
N PRO A 134 -7.97 10.82 16.47
CA PRO A 134 -7.97 9.41 16.07
C PRO A 134 -8.66 8.45 17.05
N ALA A 135 -8.58 8.72 18.36
CA ALA A 135 -9.26 7.92 19.39
C ALA A 135 -10.80 8.00 19.33
N GLN A 136 -11.35 9.05 18.70
CA GLN A 136 -12.79 9.29 18.55
C GLN A 136 -13.35 8.78 17.22
N LEU A 137 -12.48 8.19 16.36
CA LEU A 137 -12.83 7.68 15.05
C LEU A 137 -13.02 6.16 15.07
N SER A 138 -13.96 5.66 14.26
CA SER A 138 -14.05 4.21 14.00
C SER A 138 -12.82 3.69 13.26
N GLY A 139 -12.62 2.36 13.21
CA GLY A 139 -11.54 1.73 12.45
C GLY A 139 -11.53 2.16 10.98
N GLY A 140 -12.69 2.08 10.33
CA GLY A 140 -12.85 2.50 8.94
C GLY A 140 -12.59 3.99 8.72
N GLN A 141 -13.04 4.85 9.66
CA GLN A 141 -12.75 6.29 9.59
C GLN A 141 -11.25 6.55 9.70
N ARG A 142 -10.52 5.89 10.60
CA ARG A 142 -9.06 6.02 10.69
C ARG A 142 -8.36 5.62 9.39
N GLN A 143 -8.81 4.52 8.75
CA GLN A 143 -8.26 4.09 7.46
C GLN A 143 -8.52 5.12 6.35
N ARG A 144 -9.74 5.68 6.28
CA ARG A 144 -10.05 6.75 5.31
C ARG A 144 -9.18 7.99 5.53
N VAL A 145 -8.93 8.40 6.78
CA VAL A 145 -8.00 9.51 7.09
C VAL A 145 -6.58 9.18 6.66
N GLY A 146 -6.10 7.96 6.91
CA GLY A 146 -4.79 7.48 6.44
C GLY A 146 -4.66 7.53 4.91
N LEU A 147 -5.72 7.12 4.21
CA LEU A 147 -5.79 7.19 2.75
C LEU A 147 -5.82 8.63 2.24
N MET A 148 -6.64 9.50 2.81
CA MET A 148 -6.68 10.94 2.45
C MET A 148 -5.31 11.59 2.65
N ARG A 149 -4.63 11.30 3.78
CA ARG A 149 -3.28 11.79 4.04
C ARG A 149 -2.28 11.32 2.97
N ALA A 150 -2.34 10.05 2.58
CA ALA A 150 -1.49 9.51 1.53
C ALA A 150 -1.75 10.15 0.16
N LEU A 151 -3.00 10.55 -0.12
CA LEU A 151 -3.42 11.17 -1.38
C LEU A 151 -3.27 12.70 -1.40
N MET A 152 -2.97 13.34 -0.27
CA MET A 152 -2.99 14.81 -0.13
C MET A 152 -2.07 15.52 -1.13
N LEU A 153 -0.88 14.99 -1.36
CA LEU A 153 0.13 15.58 -2.25
C LEU A 153 -0.03 15.19 -3.73
N GLU A 154 -1.17 14.59 -4.12
CA GLU A 154 -1.41 14.15 -5.50
C GLU A 154 -0.32 13.19 -6.02
N PRO A 155 -0.04 12.09 -5.30
CA PRO A 155 1.06 11.20 -5.62
C PRO A 155 0.84 10.48 -6.96
N ARG A 156 1.93 10.02 -7.58
CA ARG A 156 1.90 9.18 -8.79
C ARG A 156 1.71 7.70 -8.50
N VAL A 157 2.05 7.29 -7.29
CA VAL A 157 1.91 5.91 -6.82
C VAL A 157 1.37 5.90 -5.40
N LEU A 158 0.50 4.95 -5.09
CA LEU A 158 -0.03 4.70 -3.76
C LEU A 158 0.52 3.38 -3.24
N LEU A 159 1.20 3.43 -2.11
CA LEU A 159 1.75 2.28 -1.40
C LEU A 159 0.89 2.02 -0.15
N LEU A 160 0.29 0.84 -0.06
CA LEU A 160 -0.67 0.49 0.99
C LEU A 160 -0.18 -0.75 1.74
N ASP A 161 0.09 -0.62 3.04
CA ASP A 161 0.52 -1.72 3.89
C ASP A 161 -0.66 -2.23 4.72
N GLU A 162 -1.27 -3.34 4.30
CA GLU A 162 -2.46 -3.97 4.91
C GLU A 162 -3.61 -2.97 5.21
N PRO A 163 -4.11 -2.23 4.20
CA PRO A 163 -5.05 -1.13 4.42
C PRO A 163 -6.40 -1.58 4.96
N LEU A 164 -6.74 -2.86 4.88
CA LEU A 164 -8.00 -3.43 5.34
C LEU A 164 -7.82 -4.35 6.56
N GLY A 165 -6.59 -4.49 7.05
CA GLY A 165 -6.31 -5.25 8.26
C GLY A 165 -7.00 -4.66 9.50
N ALA A 166 -7.35 -5.50 10.47
CA ALA A 166 -7.95 -5.13 11.76
C ALA A 166 -9.33 -4.42 11.67
N LEU A 167 -10.06 -4.59 10.57
CA LEU A 167 -11.43 -4.13 10.39
C LEU A 167 -12.41 -5.31 10.53
N ASP A 168 -13.62 -5.03 11.04
CA ASP A 168 -14.70 -5.99 10.97
C ASP A 168 -15.13 -6.27 9.51
N THR A 169 -15.81 -7.39 9.30
CA THR A 169 -16.12 -7.90 7.95
C THR A 169 -16.96 -6.94 7.12
N LEU A 170 -17.94 -6.26 7.75
CA LEU A 170 -18.82 -5.35 7.02
C LEU A 170 -18.06 -4.10 6.56
N VAL A 171 -17.37 -3.44 7.49
CA VAL A 171 -16.56 -2.25 7.19
C VAL A 171 -15.46 -2.56 6.19
N ARG A 172 -14.87 -3.77 6.27
CA ARG A 172 -13.86 -4.22 5.29
C ARG A 172 -14.44 -4.30 3.88
N SER A 173 -15.63 -4.92 3.72
CA SER A 173 -16.26 -5.06 2.40
C SER A 173 -16.63 -3.71 1.78
N GLU A 174 -17.16 -2.78 2.57
CA GLU A 174 -17.44 -1.42 2.11
C GLU A 174 -16.18 -0.68 1.66
N LEU A 175 -15.11 -0.75 2.47
CA LEU A 175 -13.83 -0.12 2.13
C LEU A 175 -13.16 -0.75 0.91
N GLN A 176 -13.30 -2.05 0.67
CA GLN A 176 -12.82 -2.69 -0.56
C GLN A 176 -13.47 -2.06 -1.81
N VAL A 177 -14.79 -1.90 -1.79
CA VAL A 177 -15.53 -1.28 -2.90
C VAL A 177 -15.09 0.17 -3.10
N ASP A 178 -14.96 0.93 -2.02
CA ASP A 178 -14.50 2.33 -2.09
C ASP A 178 -13.07 2.44 -2.63
N LEU A 179 -12.14 1.61 -2.15
CA LEU A 179 -10.76 1.58 -2.63
C LEU A 179 -10.68 1.28 -4.12
N ARG A 180 -11.44 0.28 -4.60
CA ARG A 180 -11.49 -0.05 -6.03
C ARG A 180 -11.97 1.12 -6.85
N ALA A 181 -13.08 1.76 -6.45
CA ALA A 181 -13.61 2.94 -7.13
C ALA A 181 -12.60 4.10 -7.15
N ILE A 182 -11.87 4.32 -6.04
CA ILE A 182 -10.83 5.35 -5.95
C ILE A 182 -9.68 5.03 -6.90
N PHE A 183 -9.19 3.78 -6.94
CA PHE A 183 -8.09 3.38 -7.82
C PHE A 183 -8.46 3.54 -9.31
N GLU A 184 -9.67 3.12 -9.69
CA GLU A 184 -10.20 3.26 -11.05
C GLU A 184 -10.38 4.75 -11.42
N ARG A 185 -10.99 5.55 -10.54
CA ARG A 185 -11.22 6.98 -10.77
C ARG A 185 -9.92 7.77 -10.95
N LEU A 186 -8.89 7.44 -10.17
CA LEU A 186 -7.60 8.15 -10.22
C LEU A 186 -6.67 7.63 -11.30
N GLY A 187 -6.88 6.41 -11.83
CA GLY A 187 -6.03 5.79 -12.84
C GLY A 187 -4.56 5.65 -12.41
N MET A 188 -4.31 5.62 -11.09
CA MET A 188 -2.96 5.67 -10.54
C MET A 188 -2.35 4.28 -10.38
N THR A 189 -1.04 4.25 -10.22
CA THR A 189 -0.33 3.03 -9.84
C THR A 189 -0.55 2.76 -8.36
N VAL A 190 -0.91 1.52 -8.01
CA VAL A 190 -1.10 1.09 -6.62
C VAL A 190 -0.23 -0.14 -6.34
N VAL A 191 0.45 -0.15 -5.21
CA VAL A 191 1.10 -1.35 -4.63
C VAL A 191 0.44 -1.62 -3.29
N LEU A 192 -0.26 -2.73 -3.21
CA LEU A 192 -1.03 -3.14 -2.05
C LEU A 192 -0.39 -4.37 -1.40
N VAL A 193 -0.10 -4.31 -0.12
CA VAL A 193 0.29 -5.48 0.69
C VAL A 193 -0.94 -6.05 1.36
N THR A 194 -1.16 -7.33 1.21
CA THR A 194 -2.17 -8.08 1.96
C THR A 194 -1.75 -9.54 2.15
N HIS A 195 -2.39 -10.22 3.06
CA HIS A 195 -2.32 -11.67 3.22
C HIS A 195 -3.64 -12.36 2.80
N ASP A 196 -4.64 -11.58 2.38
CA ASP A 196 -5.98 -12.04 2.01
C ASP A 196 -6.09 -12.20 0.49
N LEU A 197 -6.43 -13.43 0.05
CA LEU A 197 -6.61 -13.76 -1.36
C LEU A 197 -7.83 -13.06 -1.97
N SER A 198 -8.89 -12.83 -1.18
CA SER A 198 -10.10 -12.15 -1.67
C SER A 198 -9.83 -10.67 -1.97
N GLU A 199 -9.02 -10.02 -1.15
CA GLU A 199 -8.54 -8.66 -1.43
C GLU A 199 -7.70 -8.62 -2.70
N ALA A 200 -6.78 -9.59 -2.86
CA ALA A 200 -5.95 -9.70 -4.05
C ALA A 200 -6.78 -9.94 -5.33
N ALA A 201 -7.80 -10.79 -5.25
CA ALA A 201 -8.72 -11.06 -6.35
C ALA A 201 -9.56 -9.83 -6.73
N PHE A 202 -10.04 -9.09 -5.73
CA PHE A 202 -10.95 -7.97 -5.93
C PHE A 202 -10.25 -6.69 -6.39
N LEU A 203 -9.07 -6.38 -5.84
CA LEU A 203 -8.35 -5.12 -6.06
C LEU A 203 -7.20 -5.25 -7.07
N GLY A 204 -6.62 -6.45 -7.23
CA GLY A 204 -5.38 -6.66 -7.97
C GLY A 204 -5.58 -6.87 -9.47
N HIS A 205 -4.81 -6.14 -10.28
CA HIS A 205 -4.61 -6.46 -11.69
C HIS A 205 -3.45 -7.46 -11.87
N CYS A 206 -2.49 -7.44 -10.95
CA CYS A 206 -1.32 -8.31 -10.90
C CYS A 206 -1.06 -8.71 -9.45
N VAL A 207 -0.73 -9.97 -9.24
CA VAL A 207 -0.36 -10.52 -7.94
C VAL A 207 1.11 -10.91 -7.99
N VAL A 208 1.88 -10.51 -6.99
CA VAL A 208 3.25 -10.96 -6.74
C VAL A 208 3.20 -11.82 -5.48
N LEU A 209 3.32 -13.13 -5.64
CA LEU A 209 3.32 -14.05 -4.52
C LEU A 209 4.74 -14.19 -3.96
N LEU A 210 4.92 -13.83 -2.70
CA LEU A 210 6.19 -13.92 -1.97
C LEU A 210 6.19 -15.08 -0.98
N ARG A 211 7.37 -15.71 -0.85
CA ARG A 211 7.67 -16.71 0.17
C ARG A 211 9.14 -16.62 0.58
N GLU A 212 9.42 -16.59 1.88
CA GLU A 212 10.79 -16.64 2.44
C GLU A 212 11.74 -15.63 1.79
N GLY A 213 11.25 -14.38 1.57
CA GLY A 213 12.02 -13.30 0.98
C GLY A 213 12.22 -13.40 -0.54
N ARG A 214 11.53 -14.29 -1.24
CA ARG A 214 11.62 -14.48 -2.71
C ARG A 214 10.28 -14.25 -3.38
N VAL A 215 10.32 -13.78 -4.61
CA VAL A 215 9.16 -13.82 -5.52
C VAL A 215 9.04 -15.24 -6.05
N VAL A 216 7.92 -15.90 -5.75
CA VAL A 216 7.61 -17.25 -6.23
C VAL A 216 6.98 -17.21 -7.61
N GLN A 217 6.00 -16.31 -7.77
CA GLN A 217 5.31 -16.12 -9.06
C GLN A 217 4.73 -14.71 -9.13
N GLN A 218 4.68 -14.16 -10.34
CA GLN A 218 4.02 -12.92 -10.68
C GLN A 218 3.08 -13.13 -11.87
N GLY A 219 1.87 -12.59 -11.80
CA GLY A 219 0.86 -12.70 -12.86
C GLY A 219 -0.51 -12.25 -12.37
N THR A 220 -1.54 -12.46 -13.16
CA THR A 220 -2.92 -12.35 -12.69
C THR A 220 -3.25 -13.50 -11.74
N LEU A 221 -4.25 -13.36 -10.88
CA LEU A 221 -4.64 -14.45 -10.00
C LEU A 221 -5.05 -15.70 -10.79
N ALA A 222 -5.73 -15.51 -11.94
CA ALA A 222 -6.11 -16.61 -12.83
C ALA A 222 -4.88 -17.37 -13.39
N GLU A 223 -3.81 -16.67 -13.74
CA GLU A 223 -2.55 -17.31 -14.19
C GLU A 223 -1.88 -18.08 -13.06
N LEU A 224 -1.87 -17.54 -11.84
CA LEU A 224 -1.33 -18.24 -10.67
C LEU A 224 -2.08 -19.54 -10.39
N GLU A 225 -3.39 -19.56 -10.61
CA GLU A 225 -4.24 -20.73 -10.43
C GLU A 225 -4.10 -21.76 -11.55
N ALA A 226 -4.11 -21.28 -12.80
CA ALA A 226 -4.10 -22.18 -13.98
C ALA A 226 -2.71 -22.79 -14.23
N SER A 227 -1.64 -22.05 -13.92
CA SER A 227 -0.26 -22.45 -14.21
C SER A 227 0.67 -22.11 -13.04
N PRO A 228 0.53 -22.78 -11.90
CA PRO A 228 1.36 -22.51 -10.73
C PRO A 228 2.83 -22.87 -10.99
N ALA A 229 3.74 -21.92 -10.76
CA ALA A 229 5.18 -22.09 -10.96
C ALA A 229 5.85 -22.99 -9.88
N ASP A 230 5.18 -23.17 -8.74
CA ASP A 230 5.67 -23.95 -7.60
C ASP A 230 4.49 -24.61 -6.88
N PRO A 231 4.61 -25.83 -6.33
CA PRO A 231 3.56 -26.47 -5.54
C PRO A 231 3.07 -25.63 -4.34
N PHE A 232 3.88 -24.70 -3.86
CA PHE A 232 3.48 -23.75 -2.83
C PHE A 232 2.35 -22.85 -3.30
N VAL A 233 2.34 -22.39 -4.55
CA VAL A 233 1.29 -21.51 -5.12
C VAL A 233 -0.07 -22.17 -4.96
N THR A 234 -0.19 -23.42 -5.43
CA THR A 234 -1.44 -24.20 -5.32
C THR A 234 -1.87 -24.38 -3.87
N ARG A 235 -0.93 -24.79 -3.00
CA ARG A 235 -1.23 -25.00 -1.57
C ARG A 235 -1.66 -23.71 -0.89
N PHE A 236 -1.01 -22.58 -1.19
CA PHE A 236 -1.33 -21.29 -0.60
C PHE A 236 -2.73 -20.83 -1.00
N ILE A 237 -3.07 -20.88 -2.29
CA ILE A 237 -4.39 -20.48 -2.80
C ILE A 237 -5.49 -21.39 -2.22
N GLN A 238 -5.28 -22.71 -2.21
CA GLN A 238 -6.26 -23.64 -1.64
C GLN A 238 -6.48 -23.44 -0.14
N ALA A 239 -5.40 -23.19 0.61
CA ALA A 239 -5.52 -22.91 2.05
C ALA A 239 -6.35 -21.65 2.32
N GLN A 240 -6.12 -20.58 1.55
CA GLN A 240 -6.88 -19.32 1.67
C GLN A 240 -8.36 -19.52 1.30
N ARG A 241 -8.68 -20.27 0.24
CA ARG A 241 -10.07 -20.56 -0.15
C ARG A 241 -10.83 -21.34 0.90
N ARG A 242 -10.21 -22.37 1.51
CA ARG A 242 -10.83 -23.15 2.59
C ARG A 242 -11.21 -22.31 3.82
N VAL A 243 -10.42 -21.27 4.12
CA VAL A 243 -10.72 -20.34 5.21
C VAL A 243 -11.97 -19.53 4.87
N LEU A 244 -12.10 -19.07 3.62
CA LEU A 244 -13.27 -18.32 3.14
C LEU A 244 -14.54 -19.17 3.17
N GLU A 245 -14.48 -20.45 2.74
CA GLU A 245 -15.62 -21.39 2.73
C GLU A 245 -16.09 -21.78 4.14
N ARG A 246 -15.21 -21.79 5.15
CA ARG A 246 -15.53 -22.12 6.54
C ARG A 246 -16.00 -20.92 7.36
N GLY A 247 -15.77 -19.71 6.88
CA GLY A 247 -16.18 -18.47 7.53
C GLY A 247 -17.45 -17.85 6.96
N ALA A 248 -18.02 -18.46 5.90
CA ALA A 248 -19.33 -18.16 5.32
C ALA A 248 -20.39 -19.10 5.89
#